data_3c0b30844aacf885e4625aa3dae9b7bc
#
_entry.id   3c0b30844aacf885e4625aa3dae9b7bc
#
_cell.length_a   1.000
_cell.length_b   1.000
_cell.length_c   1.000
_cell.angle_alpha   90.00
_cell.angle_beta   90.00
_cell.angle_gamma   90.00
#
_symmetry.space_group_name_H-M   'P 1'
#
loop_
_entity.id
_entity.type
_entity.pdbx_description
1 polymer ?
#
loop_
_entity_poly.entity_id
_entity_poly.type
_entity_poly.pdbx_seq_one_letter_code
_entity_poly.pdbx_strand_id
1 'polypeptide(L)'
;MEEIDFSNCQRNARTYNGANGSKIGIYYNDENYMLKFPPKPKKNIELSYANSCISEYVSCKILKTLGLNSQDTILGKYNNKIVVACKDFRKKNEFFSDFASLKNTIIESSSGGYDTELSDILETIDTQEQFNIKNDEIKQFFWNMFIADSLLGNFDRHNGNWGFLIDETDNIHMIAPIYDCGSCLYPQADENLMRKILTNRDELEQRIYIYPTSAIKYQNVKINPYHFLLNTDNLDCIKALRTITARIDLIKIKEIIENTPYISDLHKEFLFTIVKERKNKILDVAVEKHFSSIRNEELLLEAINFQDDKTLFSNKKRRF
;
A
#
# COMPACT_ATOMS: atom_id res chain seq x y z
N MET A 1 17.15 -6.57 20.87
CA MET A 1 16.74 -7.72 20.03
C MET A 1 17.98 -8.49 19.65
N GLU A 2 17.94 -9.83 19.70
CA GLU A 2 19.04 -10.67 19.18
C GLU A 2 19.19 -10.43 17.66
N GLU A 3 20.45 -10.34 17.23
CA GLU A 3 20.78 -10.19 15.81
C GLU A 3 20.52 -11.52 15.10
N ILE A 4 19.69 -11.49 14.06
CA ILE A 4 19.33 -12.68 13.28
C ILE A 4 20.29 -12.79 12.10
N ASP A 5 21.01 -13.93 12.03
CA ASP A 5 21.92 -14.25 10.92
C ASP A 5 21.41 -15.46 10.14
N PHE A 6 21.08 -15.24 8.87
CA PHE A 6 20.61 -16.26 7.94
C PHE A 6 21.73 -16.95 7.16
N SER A 7 23.00 -16.65 7.42
CA SER A 7 24.15 -17.14 6.62
C SER A 7 24.25 -18.65 6.62
N ASN A 8 23.85 -19.30 7.72
CA ASN A 8 23.90 -20.75 7.89
C ASN A 8 22.56 -21.45 7.61
N CYS A 9 21.54 -20.73 7.16
CA CYS A 9 20.25 -21.32 6.82
C CYS A 9 20.36 -22.23 5.60
N GLN A 10 19.73 -23.40 5.64
CA GLN A 10 19.63 -24.30 4.51
C GLN A 10 18.85 -23.63 3.38
N ARG A 11 19.37 -23.71 2.15
CA ARG A 11 18.65 -23.25 0.95
C ARG A 11 17.53 -24.20 0.59
N ASN A 12 16.40 -23.67 0.17
CA ASN A 12 15.32 -24.44 -0.44
C ASN A 12 15.35 -24.30 -1.99
N ALA A 13 14.65 -25.21 -2.67
CA ALA A 13 14.61 -25.26 -4.12
C ALA A 13 13.58 -24.30 -4.74
N ARG A 14 12.87 -23.47 -3.92
CA ARG A 14 11.87 -22.55 -4.44
C ARG A 14 12.51 -21.42 -5.23
N THR A 15 11.99 -21.18 -6.43
CA THR A 15 12.38 -20.04 -7.26
C THR A 15 11.41 -18.89 -7.03
N TYR A 16 11.96 -17.68 -6.94
CA TYR A 16 11.19 -16.46 -6.77
C TYR A 16 11.50 -15.49 -7.90
N ASN A 17 10.48 -15.14 -8.66
CA ASN A 17 10.59 -14.22 -9.80
C ASN A 17 10.72 -12.77 -9.32
N GLY A 18 11.26 -11.91 -10.18
CA GLY A 18 11.33 -10.45 -9.99
C GLY A 18 12.67 -9.84 -10.43
N ALA A 19 12.58 -8.66 -11.02
CA ALA A 19 13.70 -7.98 -11.69
C ALA A 19 14.67 -7.26 -10.72
N ASN A 20 14.24 -6.94 -9.49
CA ASN A 20 14.99 -6.10 -8.56
C ASN A 20 15.67 -6.93 -7.46
N GLY A 21 17.00 -6.87 -7.43
CA GLY A 21 17.82 -7.52 -6.40
C GLY A 21 17.96 -9.04 -6.57
N SER A 22 18.93 -9.63 -5.88
CA SER A 22 19.05 -11.07 -5.80
C SER A 22 18.08 -11.60 -4.74
N LYS A 23 17.46 -12.74 -5.04
CA LYS A 23 16.55 -13.45 -4.15
C LYS A 23 17.01 -14.89 -4.01
N ILE A 24 16.96 -15.43 -2.78
CA ILE A 24 17.24 -16.85 -2.53
C ILE A 24 16.17 -17.40 -1.60
N GLY A 25 15.82 -18.68 -1.81
CA GLY A 25 14.96 -19.41 -0.88
C GLY A 25 15.76 -20.04 0.23
N ILE A 26 15.27 -19.95 1.47
CA ILE A 26 15.85 -20.59 2.64
C ILE A 26 14.77 -21.27 3.51
N TYR A 27 15.21 -22.21 4.34
CA TYR A 27 14.44 -22.69 5.49
C TYR A 27 14.90 -21.94 6.75
N TYR A 28 13.95 -21.42 7.51
CA TYR A 28 14.19 -20.80 8.80
C TYR A 28 13.03 -21.13 9.73
N ASN A 29 13.33 -21.71 10.91
CA ASN A 29 12.32 -22.20 11.86
C ASN A 29 11.25 -23.11 11.20
N ASP A 30 11.70 -24.08 10.41
CA ASP A 30 10.87 -25.05 9.68
C ASP A 30 9.89 -24.45 8.64
N GLU A 31 10.08 -23.17 8.29
CA GLU A 31 9.25 -22.45 7.34
C GLU A 31 10.08 -21.99 6.13
N ASN A 32 9.39 -21.81 5.00
CA ASN A 32 10.02 -21.28 3.79
C ASN A 32 10.06 -19.74 3.81
N TYR A 33 11.22 -19.21 3.53
CA TYR A 33 11.42 -17.77 3.37
C TYR A 33 12.15 -17.46 2.07
N MET A 34 11.79 -16.31 1.50
CA MET A 34 12.55 -15.66 0.45
C MET A 34 13.43 -14.57 1.08
N LEU A 35 14.73 -14.69 0.99
CA LEU A 35 15.64 -13.59 1.32
C LEU A 35 15.71 -12.63 0.14
N LYS A 36 15.37 -11.38 0.38
CA LYS A 36 15.62 -10.26 -0.53
C LYS A 36 16.91 -9.53 -0.11
N PHE A 37 17.77 -9.27 -1.08
CA PHE A 37 19.00 -8.50 -0.88
C PHE A 37 18.80 -7.08 -1.42
N PRO A 38 19.42 -6.08 -0.80
CA PRO A 38 19.40 -4.75 -1.38
C PRO A 38 20.03 -4.80 -2.78
N PRO A 39 19.47 -4.09 -3.77
CA PRO A 39 20.03 -4.03 -5.11
C PRO A 39 21.48 -3.53 -5.05
N LYS A 40 22.33 -4.04 -5.94
CA LYS A 40 23.69 -3.51 -6.08
C LYS A 40 23.61 -2.04 -6.47
N PRO A 41 24.39 -1.15 -5.85
CA PRO A 41 24.42 0.26 -6.25
C PRO A 41 24.72 0.36 -7.75
N LYS A 42 23.83 0.97 -8.50
CA LYS A 42 24.12 1.37 -9.88
C LYS A 42 25.12 2.53 -9.82
N LYS A 43 25.82 2.81 -10.93
CA LYS A 43 26.86 3.88 -11.00
C LYS A 43 26.39 5.25 -10.50
N ASN A 44 25.10 5.53 -10.45
CA ASN A 44 24.50 6.69 -9.78
C ASN A 44 24.06 6.31 -8.36
N ILE A 45 24.82 6.73 -7.38
CA ILE A 45 24.60 6.51 -5.95
C ILE A 45 23.24 7.09 -5.49
N GLU A 46 22.80 8.20 -6.10
CA GLU A 46 21.54 8.88 -5.77
C GLU A 46 20.24 8.08 -6.08
N LEU A 47 20.34 6.99 -6.84
CA LEU A 47 19.21 6.13 -7.21
C LEU A 47 19.35 4.69 -6.68
N SER A 48 20.15 4.50 -5.65
CA SER A 48 20.38 3.19 -5.04
C SER A 48 19.23 2.85 -4.09
N TYR A 49 18.53 1.76 -4.34
CA TYR A 49 17.51 1.19 -3.42
C TYR A 49 18.16 0.51 -2.19
N ALA A 50 19.15 1.15 -1.59
CA ALA A 50 19.96 0.58 -0.51
C ALA A 50 19.10 0.20 0.70
N ASN A 51 18.01 0.92 0.94
CA ASN A 51 17.12 0.74 2.08
C ASN A 51 15.88 -0.12 1.76
N SER A 52 15.80 -0.79 0.59
CA SER A 52 14.62 -1.55 0.19
C SER A 52 14.26 -2.67 1.18
N CYS A 53 15.24 -3.31 1.82
CA CYS A 53 14.99 -4.32 2.85
C CYS A 53 14.36 -3.71 4.11
N ILE A 54 14.78 -2.52 4.51
CA ILE A 54 14.21 -1.76 5.63
C ILE A 54 12.77 -1.35 5.27
N SER A 55 12.59 -0.78 4.08
CA SER A 55 11.28 -0.39 3.55
C SER A 55 10.29 -1.54 3.54
N GLU A 56 10.68 -2.70 3.03
CA GLU A 56 9.87 -3.93 3.04
C GLU A 56 9.44 -4.32 4.45
N TYR A 57 10.40 -4.40 5.37
CA TYR A 57 10.15 -4.81 6.75
C TYR A 57 9.23 -3.85 7.49
N VAL A 58 9.53 -2.55 7.47
CA VAL A 58 8.77 -1.53 8.20
C VAL A 58 7.37 -1.40 7.62
N SER A 59 7.24 -1.37 6.29
CA SER A 59 5.95 -1.23 5.63
C SER A 59 5.03 -2.42 5.89
N CYS A 60 5.52 -3.67 5.78
CA CYS A 60 4.71 -4.84 6.10
C CYS A 60 4.21 -4.82 7.56
N LYS A 61 5.03 -4.35 8.52
CA LYS A 61 4.60 -4.21 9.90
C LYS A 61 3.55 -3.10 10.09
N ILE A 62 3.72 -1.96 9.43
CA ILE A 62 2.72 -0.88 9.46
C ILE A 62 1.40 -1.36 8.87
N LEU A 63 1.40 -2.02 7.71
CA LEU A 63 0.20 -2.57 7.08
C LEU A 63 -0.62 -3.46 8.03
N LYS A 64 0.05 -4.30 8.84
CA LYS A 64 -0.63 -5.12 9.86
C LYS A 64 -1.32 -4.28 10.93
N THR A 65 -0.74 -3.15 11.34
CA THR A 65 -1.41 -2.25 12.31
C THR A 65 -2.66 -1.59 11.73
N LEU A 66 -2.74 -1.47 10.41
CA LEU A 66 -3.92 -0.98 9.70
C LEU A 66 -5.01 -2.06 9.52
N GLY A 67 -4.77 -3.27 10.03
CA GLY A 67 -5.66 -4.43 9.87
C GLY A 67 -5.64 -5.01 8.45
N LEU A 68 -4.56 -4.79 7.70
CA LEU A 68 -4.35 -5.35 6.38
C LEU A 68 -3.47 -6.61 6.48
N ASN A 69 -3.88 -7.67 5.78
CA ASN A 69 -3.06 -8.86 5.68
C ASN A 69 -1.83 -8.58 4.81
N SER A 70 -0.66 -8.59 5.41
CA SER A 70 0.61 -8.37 4.71
C SER A 70 1.62 -9.46 5.02
N GLN A 71 2.56 -9.66 4.12
CA GLN A 71 3.59 -10.68 4.22
C GLN A 71 4.37 -10.58 5.53
N ASP A 72 4.61 -11.72 6.18
CA ASP A 72 5.48 -11.79 7.36
C ASP A 72 6.92 -11.56 6.95
N THR A 73 7.58 -10.63 7.64
CA THR A 73 8.95 -10.24 7.34
C THR A 73 9.82 -10.25 8.59
N ILE A 74 11.08 -10.66 8.42
CA ILE A 74 12.11 -10.65 9.44
C ILE A 74 13.33 -9.93 8.86
N LEU A 75 13.84 -8.92 9.58
CA LEU A 75 15.07 -8.23 9.20
C LEU A 75 16.26 -8.93 9.86
N GLY A 76 17.32 -9.13 9.11
CA GLY A 76 18.53 -9.80 9.62
C GLY A 76 19.72 -9.59 8.71
N LYS A 77 20.75 -10.40 8.90
CA LYS A 77 21.97 -10.39 8.09
C LYS A 77 22.14 -11.68 7.31
N TYR A 78 22.85 -11.59 6.21
CA TYR A 78 23.37 -12.71 5.42
C TYR A 78 24.74 -12.32 4.90
N ASN A 79 25.79 -13.01 5.36
CA ASN A 79 27.19 -12.65 5.07
C ASN A 79 27.47 -11.14 5.29
N ASN A 80 27.12 -10.63 6.47
CA ASN A 80 27.27 -9.22 6.89
C ASN A 80 26.44 -8.20 6.09
N LYS A 81 25.56 -8.63 5.18
CA LYS A 81 24.65 -7.72 4.46
C LYS A 81 23.30 -7.75 5.12
N ILE A 82 22.69 -6.57 5.29
CA ILE A 82 21.30 -6.45 5.75
C ILE A 82 20.40 -7.03 4.67
N VAL A 83 19.52 -7.95 5.07
CA VAL A 83 18.55 -8.62 4.21
C VAL A 83 17.20 -8.66 4.90
N VAL A 84 16.13 -8.81 4.13
CA VAL A 84 14.81 -9.10 4.65
C VAL A 84 14.39 -10.50 4.23
N ALA A 85 14.03 -11.33 5.21
CA ALA A 85 13.41 -12.62 5.01
C ALA A 85 11.89 -12.44 4.94
N CYS A 86 11.33 -12.67 3.78
CA CYS A 86 9.90 -12.63 3.52
C CYS A 86 9.35 -14.05 3.59
N LYS A 87 8.44 -14.34 4.53
CA LYS A 87 7.84 -15.66 4.66
C LYS A 87 7.06 -16.00 3.38
N ASP A 88 7.30 -17.19 2.85
CA ASP A 88 6.49 -17.67 1.73
C ASP A 88 5.07 -17.95 2.25
N PHE A 89 4.10 -17.21 1.75
CA PHE A 89 2.72 -17.32 2.19
C PHE A 89 1.96 -18.48 1.50
N ARG A 90 2.58 -19.14 0.49
CA ARG A 90 1.99 -20.31 -0.19
C ARG A 90 2.16 -21.55 0.64
N LYS A 91 1.08 -22.28 0.87
CA LYS A 91 1.11 -23.64 1.41
C LYS A 91 1.53 -24.64 0.33
N LYS A 92 1.56 -25.93 0.68
CA LYS A 92 2.08 -26.98 -0.21
C LYS A 92 1.29 -27.12 -1.51
N ASN A 93 -0.03 -26.93 -1.46
CA ASN A 93 -0.94 -27.10 -2.59
C ASN A 93 -1.48 -25.76 -3.14
N GLU A 94 -0.93 -24.65 -2.69
CA GLU A 94 -1.36 -23.33 -3.12
C GLU A 94 -0.47 -22.79 -4.26
N PHE A 95 -1.11 -22.24 -5.27
CA PHE A 95 -0.49 -21.49 -6.35
C PHE A 95 -0.76 -20.01 -6.14
N PHE A 96 0.17 -19.20 -6.56
CA PHE A 96 0.02 -17.75 -6.59
C PHE A 96 -0.24 -17.29 -8.03
N SER A 97 -1.31 -16.51 -8.23
CA SER A 97 -1.62 -15.81 -9.48
C SER A 97 -1.64 -14.31 -9.20
N ASP A 98 -0.81 -13.54 -9.89
CA ASP A 98 -0.83 -12.09 -9.79
C ASP A 98 -2.05 -11.50 -10.52
N PHE A 99 -2.41 -10.27 -10.16
CA PHE A 99 -3.53 -9.58 -10.77
C PHE A 99 -3.29 -9.27 -12.25
N ALA A 100 -2.04 -9.09 -12.67
CA ALA A 100 -1.71 -8.89 -14.08
C ALA A 100 -2.14 -10.11 -14.92
N SER A 101 -1.94 -11.32 -14.40
CA SER A 101 -2.38 -12.56 -15.05
C SER A 101 -3.90 -12.60 -15.20
N LEU A 102 -4.65 -12.26 -14.15
CA LEU A 102 -6.12 -12.16 -14.23
C LEU A 102 -6.55 -11.10 -15.25
N LYS A 103 -6.00 -9.89 -15.17
CA LYS A 103 -6.33 -8.80 -16.08
C LYS A 103 -6.09 -9.18 -17.53
N ASN A 104 -5.00 -9.90 -17.81
CA ASN A 104 -4.65 -10.35 -19.17
C ASN A 104 -5.65 -11.37 -19.74
N THR A 105 -6.43 -12.05 -18.92
CA THR A 105 -7.50 -12.96 -19.38
C THR A 105 -8.79 -12.25 -19.77
N ILE A 106 -8.98 -11.01 -19.29
CA ILE A 106 -10.23 -10.22 -19.44
C ILE A 106 -10.02 -9.10 -20.45
N ILE A 107 -8.92 -8.37 -20.31
CA ILE A 107 -8.60 -7.21 -21.14
C ILE A 107 -7.39 -7.53 -22.01
N GLU A 108 -7.60 -7.58 -23.34
CA GLU A 108 -6.49 -7.71 -24.29
C GLU A 108 -5.60 -6.45 -24.21
N SER A 109 -4.36 -6.64 -23.78
CA SER A 109 -3.38 -5.58 -23.64
C SER A 109 -2.03 -5.98 -24.19
N SER A 110 -1.39 -5.11 -24.97
CA SER A 110 -0.02 -5.31 -25.46
C SER A 110 1.01 -5.42 -24.32
N SER A 111 0.65 -4.99 -23.12
CA SER A 111 1.47 -5.07 -21.89
C SER A 111 1.18 -6.29 -21.03
N GLY A 112 0.40 -7.29 -21.52
CA GLY A 112 0.17 -8.55 -20.81
C GLY A 112 -0.46 -8.37 -19.42
N GLY A 113 -1.42 -7.44 -19.25
CA GLY A 113 -2.08 -7.14 -17.98
C GLY A 113 -1.30 -6.22 -17.04
N TYR A 114 -0.05 -5.87 -17.36
CA TYR A 114 0.78 -5.01 -16.51
C TYR A 114 0.48 -3.52 -16.62
N ASP A 115 -0.32 -3.07 -17.61
CA ASP A 115 -0.79 -1.69 -17.62
C ASP A 115 -1.70 -1.42 -16.42
N THR A 116 -1.48 -0.27 -15.78
CA THR A 116 -2.05 0.07 -14.48
C THR A 116 -3.12 1.16 -14.57
N GLU A 117 -3.80 1.28 -15.72
CA GLU A 117 -4.93 2.20 -15.83
C GLU A 117 -6.05 1.78 -14.87
N LEU A 118 -6.53 2.74 -14.07
CA LEU A 118 -7.49 2.49 -12.99
C LEU A 118 -8.83 1.95 -13.51
N SER A 119 -9.32 2.48 -14.64
CA SER A 119 -10.55 1.99 -15.28
C SER A 119 -10.47 0.51 -15.59
N ASP A 120 -9.36 0.07 -16.18
CA ASP A 120 -9.16 -1.33 -16.55
C ASP A 120 -9.03 -2.24 -15.33
N ILE A 121 -8.39 -1.74 -14.26
CA ILE A 121 -8.29 -2.48 -13.00
C ILE A 121 -9.68 -2.71 -12.41
N LEU A 122 -10.50 -1.66 -12.34
CA LEU A 122 -11.86 -1.73 -11.79
C LEU A 122 -12.77 -2.60 -12.67
N GLU A 123 -12.71 -2.45 -14.00
CA GLU A 123 -13.45 -3.30 -14.94
C GLU A 123 -13.06 -4.77 -14.77
N THR A 124 -11.77 -5.08 -14.67
CA THR A 124 -11.30 -6.45 -14.41
C THR A 124 -11.88 -7.01 -13.12
N ILE A 125 -11.90 -6.22 -12.04
CA ILE A 125 -12.45 -6.65 -10.75
C ILE A 125 -13.98 -6.88 -10.87
N ASP A 126 -14.69 -5.99 -11.55
CA ASP A 126 -16.15 -6.05 -11.66
C ASP A 126 -16.65 -7.19 -12.56
N THR A 127 -15.85 -7.60 -13.54
CA THR A 127 -16.24 -8.60 -14.55
C THR A 127 -15.60 -9.97 -14.35
N GLN A 128 -14.67 -10.13 -13.38
CA GLN A 128 -14.00 -11.41 -13.17
C GLN A 128 -15.00 -12.48 -12.66
N GLU A 129 -14.91 -13.66 -13.24
CA GLU A 129 -15.62 -14.89 -12.85
C GLU A 129 -14.66 -16.04 -12.55
N GLN A 130 -13.35 -15.80 -12.69
CA GLN A 130 -12.33 -16.84 -12.55
C GLN A 130 -12.12 -17.27 -11.11
N PHE A 131 -12.22 -16.32 -10.15
CA PHE A 131 -11.99 -16.60 -8.76
C PHE A 131 -13.30 -16.64 -7.97
N ASN A 132 -13.42 -17.63 -7.09
CA ASN A 132 -14.55 -17.76 -6.16
C ASN A 132 -14.40 -16.79 -4.98
N ILE A 133 -14.24 -15.49 -5.30
CA ILE A 133 -14.14 -14.37 -4.36
C ILE A 133 -15.12 -13.31 -4.83
N LYS A 134 -15.87 -12.71 -3.93
CA LYS A 134 -16.81 -11.62 -4.29
C LYS A 134 -16.04 -10.42 -4.86
N ASN A 135 -16.51 -9.88 -5.97
CA ASN A 135 -15.87 -8.73 -6.63
C ASN A 135 -15.78 -7.51 -5.71
N ASP A 136 -16.79 -7.27 -4.86
CA ASP A 136 -16.77 -6.21 -3.85
C ASP A 136 -15.65 -6.39 -2.81
N GLU A 137 -15.33 -7.64 -2.45
CA GLU A 137 -14.24 -7.94 -1.52
C GLU A 137 -12.87 -7.63 -2.15
N ILE A 138 -12.68 -7.98 -3.43
CA ILE A 138 -11.48 -7.66 -4.19
C ILE A 138 -11.35 -6.14 -4.36
N LYS A 139 -12.44 -5.46 -4.68
CA LYS A 139 -12.48 -4.01 -4.83
C LYS A 139 -12.15 -3.29 -3.53
N GLN A 140 -12.72 -3.75 -2.41
CA GLN A 140 -12.40 -3.20 -1.09
C GLN A 140 -10.93 -3.41 -0.72
N PHE A 141 -10.38 -4.61 -1.00
CA PHE A 141 -8.96 -4.88 -0.78
C PHE A 141 -8.07 -3.95 -1.62
N PHE A 142 -8.37 -3.80 -2.91
CA PHE A 142 -7.63 -2.92 -3.82
C PHE A 142 -7.59 -1.48 -3.29
N TRP A 143 -8.73 -0.91 -2.92
CA TRP A 143 -8.78 0.46 -2.41
C TRP A 143 -8.12 0.60 -1.04
N ASN A 144 -8.30 -0.35 -0.13
CA ASN A 144 -7.59 -0.34 1.15
C ASN A 144 -6.06 -0.37 0.96
N MET A 145 -5.57 -1.21 0.05
CA MET A 145 -4.16 -1.27 -0.32
C MET A 145 -3.68 0.05 -0.94
N PHE A 146 -4.45 0.65 -1.85
CA PHE A 146 -4.12 1.94 -2.48
C PHE A 146 -4.00 3.07 -1.45
N ILE A 147 -4.90 3.14 -0.45
CA ILE A 147 -4.80 4.14 0.62
C ILE A 147 -3.56 3.89 1.50
N ALA A 148 -3.28 2.65 1.85
CA ALA A 148 -2.10 2.32 2.62
C ALA A 148 -0.80 2.59 1.84
N ASP A 149 -0.76 2.29 0.53
CA ASP A 149 0.35 2.65 -0.35
C ASP A 149 0.50 4.18 -0.47
N SER A 150 -0.62 4.93 -0.43
CA SER A 150 -0.59 6.40 -0.38
C SER A 150 0.02 6.93 0.92
N LEU A 151 -0.22 6.29 2.07
CA LEU A 151 0.42 6.61 3.34
C LEU A 151 1.93 6.33 3.28
N LEU A 152 2.32 5.15 2.79
CA LEU A 152 3.70 4.67 2.77
C LEU A 152 4.52 5.22 1.60
N GLY A 153 3.89 5.92 0.65
CA GLY A 153 4.55 6.43 -0.54
C GLY A 153 5.07 5.32 -1.45
N ASN A 154 4.30 4.26 -1.64
CA ASN A 154 4.66 3.18 -2.56
C ASN A 154 4.48 3.63 -4.01
N PHE A 155 5.56 3.63 -4.78
CA PHE A 155 5.52 4.04 -6.19
C PHE A 155 5.58 2.88 -7.19
N ASP A 156 5.56 1.63 -6.70
CA ASP A 156 5.76 0.43 -7.54
C ASP A 156 4.65 -0.63 -7.35
N ARG A 157 3.49 -0.26 -6.84
CA ARG A 157 2.34 -1.16 -6.73
C ARG A 157 1.68 -1.36 -8.10
N HIS A 158 2.36 -2.05 -9.01
CA HIS A 158 1.79 -2.47 -10.28
C HIS A 158 1.01 -3.78 -10.14
N ASN A 159 0.30 -4.19 -11.18
CA ASN A 159 -0.58 -5.37 -11.18
C ASN A 159 0.13 -6.70 -10.88
N GLY A 160 1.43 -6.79 -11.04
CA GLY A 160 2.24 -7.96 -10.65
C GLY A 160 2.63 -8.00 -9.17
N ASN A 161 2.30 -6.96 -8.36
CA ASN A 161 2.68 -6.84 -6.95
C ASN A 161 1.50 -7.05 -5.98
N TRP A 162 0.43 -7.65 -6.45
CA TRP A 162 -0.69 -8.16 -5.65
C TRP A 162 -1.42 -9.25 -6.44
N GLY A 163 -2.28 -10.05 -5.80
CA GLY A 163 -2.97 -11.14 -6.50
C GLY A 163 -3.64 -12.11 -5.54
N PHE A 164 -3.69 -13.37 -5.94
CA PHE A 164 -4.54 -14.39 -5.35
C PHE A 164 -3.76 -15.66 -5.03
N LEU A 165 -4.20 -16.37 -4.01
CA LEU A 165 -3.81 -17.73 -3.70
C LEU A 165 -4.92 -18.68 -4.12
N ILE A 166 -4.55 -19.75 -4.78
CA ILE A 166 -5.46 -20.76 -5.32
C ILE A 166 -5.05 -22.11 -4.76
N ASP A 167 -5.95 -22.75 -4.03
CA ASP A 167 -5.84 -24.15 -3.65
C ASP A 167 -6.76 -24.97 -4.57
N GLU A 168 -6.16 -25.64 -5.55
CA GLU A 168 -6.90 -26.44 -6.52
C GLU A 168 -7.53 -27.70 -5.90
N THR A 169 -6.98 -28.18 -4.78
CA THR A 169 -7.48 -29.39 -4.12
C THR A 169 -8.85 -29.16 -3.49
N ASP A 170 -8.98 -28.01 -2.83
CA ASP A 170 -10.19 -27.64 -2.08
C ASP A 170 -11.05 -26.61 -2.84
N ASN A 171 -10.62 -26.20 -4.04
CA ASN A 171 -11.25 -25.12 -4.83
C ASN A 171 -11.44 -23.84 -4.00
N ILE A 172 -10.43 -23.52 -3.17
CA ILE A 172 -10.42 -22.33 -2.33
C ILE A 172 -9.59 -21.25 -3.00
N HIS A 173 -10.18 -20.06 -3.18
CA HIS A 173 -9.51 -18.88 -3.71
C HIS A 173 -9.47 -17.80 -2.64
N MET A 174 -8.32 -17.18 -2.46
CA MET A 174 -8.12 -16.13 -1.44
C MET A 174 -7.30 -14.98 -2.02
N ILE A 175 -7.52 -13.78 -1.52
CA ILE A 175 -6.62 -12.66 -1.81
C ILE A 175 -5.30 -12.90 -1.06
N ALA A 176 -4.19 -12.83 -1.78
CA ALA A 176 -2.86 -13.00 -1.20
C ALA A 176 -2.53 -11.85 -0.23
N PRO A 177 -1.69 -12.09 0.79
CA PRO A 177 -1.17 -11.00 1.60
C PRO A 177 -0.49 -9.93 0.76
N ILE A 178 -0.58 -8.66 1.17
CA ILE A 178 0.17 -7.57 0.51
C ILE A 178 1.66 -7.85 0.65
N TYR A 179 2.39 -7.83 -0.45
CA TYR A 179 3.83 -8.10 -0.54
C TYR A 179 4.53 -7.07 -1.43
N ASP A 180 5.84 -7.19 -1.55
CA ASP A 180 6.70 -6.31 -2.36
C ASP A 180 6.56 -4.82 -2.00
N CYS A 181 6.80 -4.52 -0.73
CA CYS A 181 6.76 -3.18 -0.15
C CYS A 181 8.13 -2.49 -0.14
N GLY A 182 9.12 -3.03 -0.85
CA GLY A 182 10.49 -2.50 -0.89
C GLY A 182 10.63 -1.12 -1.54
N SER A 183 9.58 -0.67 -2.25
CA SER A 183 9.51 0.66 -2.88
C SER A 183 8.78 1.72 -2.04
N CYS A 184 8.41 1.37 -0.80
CA CYS A 184 7.82 2.29 0.17
C CYS A 184 8.87 3.13 0.89
N LEU A 185 8.44 4.24 1.52
CA LEU A 185 9.24 5.00 2.49
C LEU A 185 10.60 5.50 1.96
N TYR A 186 10.67 5.82 0.68
CA TYR A 186 11.87 6.39 0.04
C TYR A 186 13.13 5.52 0.19
N PRO A 187 13.15 4.28 -0.32
CA PRO A 187 14.28 3.37 -0.17
C PRO A 187 15.59 3.87 -0.79
N GLN A 188 15.53 4.91 -1.63
CA GLN A 188 16.68 5.54 -2.27
C GLN A 188 17.35 6.62 -1.39
N ALA A 189 16.67 7.09 -0.33
CA ALA A 189 17.20 8.16 0.50
C ALA A 189 18.42 7.67 1.30
N ASP A 190 19.56 8.30 1.08
CA ASP A 190 20.71 8.18 1.96
C ASP A 190 20.59 9.16 3.16
N GLU A 191 21.49 9.07 4.12
CA GLU A 191 21.44 9.94 5.30
C GLU A 191 21.58 11.44 4.99
N ASN A 192 22.29 11.81 3.91
CA ASN A 192 22.42 13.20 3.51
C ASN A 192 21.07 13.74 3.00
N LEU A 193 20.40 12.96 2.14
CA LEU A 193 19.08 13.30 1.64
C LEU A 193 18.04 13.30 2.79
N MET A 194 18.08 12.32 3.70
CA MET A 194 17.21 12.28 4.88
C MET A 194 17.36 13.55 5.72
N ARG A 195 18.61 13.94 6.03
CA ARG A 195 18.90 15.17 6.77
C ARG A 195 18.40 16.42 6.03
N LYS A 196 18.63 16.50 4.73
CA LYS A 196 18.14 17.60 3.89
C LYS A 196 16.61 17.71 3.96
N ILE A 197 15.90 16.60 3.84
CA ILE A 197 14.42 16.57 3.89
C ILE A 197 13.92 16.98 5.27
N LEU A 198 14.55 16.52 6.35
CA LEU A 198 14.14 16.85 7.71
C LEU A 198 14.40 18.31 8.10
N THR A 199 15.43 18.94 7.52
CA THR A 199 15.82 20.32 7.87
C THR A 199 15.33 21.38 6.88
N ASN A 200 14.81 20.98 5.72
CA ASN A 200 14.32 21.88 4.70
C ASN A 200 12.82 21.62 4.43
N ARG A 201 12.00 22.61 4.75
CA ARG A 201 10.54 22.52 4.59
C ARG A 201 10.11 22.25 3.14
N ASP A 202 10.73 22.90 2.17
CA ASP A 202 10.36 22.74 0.76
C ASP A 202 10.69 21.33 0.27
N GLU A 203 11.81 20.76 0.69
CA GLU A 203 12.18 19.38 0.40
C GLU A 203 11.19 18.39 1.01
N LEU A 204 10.76 18.62 2.25
CA LEU A 204 9.76 17.79 2.91
C LEU A 204 8.40 17.91 2.19
N GLU A 205 7.95 19.11 1.87
CA GLU A 205 6.68 19.34 1.18
C GLU A 205 6.65 18.71 -0.23
N GLN A 206 7.77 18.72 -0.95
CA GLN A 206 7.86 17.99 -2.21
C GLN A 206 7.63 16.48 -2.03
N ARG A 207 8.15 15.88 -0.94
CA ARG A 207 7.98 14.45 -0.63
C ARG A 207 6.56 14.11 -0.15
N ILE A 208 5.80 15.09 0.25
CA ILE A 208 4.41 14.91 0.68
C ILE A 208 3.45 15.15 -0.49
N TYR A 209 3.57 16.28 -1.18
CA TYR A 209 2.57 16.71 -2.15
C TYR A 209 2.88 16.32 -3.60
N ILE A 210 4.15 16.14 -3.95
CA ILE A 210 4.56 15.90 -5.34
C ILE A 210 5.03 14.46 -5.54
N TYR A 211 5.86 13.95 -4.63
CA TYR A 211 6.47 12.63 -4.74
C TYR A 211 6.13 11.73 -3.54
N PRO A 212 6.16 10.41 -3.76
CA PRO A 212 6.09 9.74 -5.04
C PRO A 212 4.67 9.74 -5.60
N THR A 213 4.56 9.54 -6.91
CA THR A 213 3.30 9.18 -7.55
C THR A 213 3.08 7.67 -7.42
N SER A 214 1.83 7.23 -7.47
CA SER A 214 1.48 5.81 -7.54
C SER A 214 1.96 5.18 -8.86
N ALA A 215 2.12 3.86 -8.89
CA ALA A 215 2.22 3.13 -10.15
C ALA A 215 0.89 3.12 -10.92
N ILE A 216 -0.24 3.21 -10.20
CA ILE A 216 -1.58 3.27 -10.80
C ILE A 216 -1.73 4.56 -11.59
N LYS A 217 -2.36 4.46 -12.77
CA LYS A 217 -2.68 5.58 -13.65
C LYS A 217 -4.17 5.92 -13.59
N TYR A 218 -4.49 7.15 -13.82
CA TYR A 218 -5.84 7.63 -14.09
C TYR A 218 -5.79 8.55 -15.30
N GLN A 219 -6.53 8.22 -16.34
CA GLN A 219 -6.49 8.90 -17.65
C GLN A 219 -5.06 8.95 -18.24
N ASN A 220 -4.36 7.81 -18.19
CA ASN A 220 -2.99 7.63 -18.67
C ASN A 220 -1.90 8.42 -17.91
N VAL A 221 -2.23 9.06 -16.79
CA VAL A 221 -1.29 9.80 -15.95
C VAL A 221 -1.13 9.09 -14.61
N LYS A 222 0.10 8.90 -14.14
CA LYS A 222 0.36 8.34 -12.81
C LYS A 222 -0.33 9.17 -11.74
N ILE A 223 -1.10 8.51 -10.89
CA ILE A 223 -1.84 9.16 -9.81
C ILE A 223 -0.88 9.81 -8.82
N ASN A 224 -1.07 11.12 -8.59
CA ASN A 224 -0.56 11.79 -7.41
C ASN A 224 -1.57 11.58 -6.27
N PRO A 225 -1.20 10.91 -5.17
CA PRO A 225 -2.14 10.55 -4.10
C PRO A 225 -2.84 11.78 -3.49
N TYR A 226 -2.11 12.89 -3.27
CA TYR A 226 -2.69 14.10 -2.68
C TYR A 226 -3.83 14.66 -3.53
N HIS A 227 -3.57 14.90 -4.81
CA HIS A 227 -4.57 15.46 -5.71
C HIS A 227 -5.73 14.50 -5.98
N PHE A 228 -5.44 13.21 -6.12
CA PHE A 228 -6.47 12.22 -6.41
C PHE A 228 -7.42 12.02 -5.23
N LEU A 229 -6.89 11.82 -4.03
CA LEU A 229 -7.71 11.58 -2.84
C LEU A 229 -8.56 12.79 -2.45
N LEU A 230 -8.09 14.00 -2.75
CA LEU A 230 -8.88 15.20 -2.54
C LEU A 230 -10.05 15.36 -3.51
N ASN A 231 -9.95 14.83 -4.74
CA ASN A 231 -10.87 15.17 -5.83
C ASN A 231 -11.62 13.95 -6.39
N THR A 232 -11.36 12.74 -5.89
CA THR A 232 -12.09 11.55 -6.32
C THR A 232 -13.55 11.60 -5.87
N ASP A 233 -14.46 11.16 -6.75
CA ASP A 233 -15.87 10.91 -6.47
C ASP A 233 -16.18 9.41 -6.31
N ASN A 234 -15.16 8.55 -6.43
CA ASN A 234 -15.32 7.11 -6.27
C ASN A 234 -15.65 6.75 -4.82
N LEU A 235 -16.87 6.29 -4.58
CA LEU A 235 -17.38 6.00 -3.24
C LEU A 235 -16.63 4.88 -2.52
N ASP A 236 -16.13 3.86 -3.25
CA ASP A 236 -15.36 2.77 -2.66
C ASP A 236 -13.98 3.27 -2.20
N CYS A 237 -13.36 4.16 -2.98
CA CYS A 237 -12.13 4.85 -2.60
C CYS A 237 -12.34 5.71 -1.35
N ILE A 238 -13.39 6.53 -1.31
CA ILE A 238 -13.73 7.40 -0.15
C ILE A 238 -14.01 6.56 1.10
N LYS A 239 -14.72 5.44 0.97
CA LYS A 239 -14.97 4.50 2.06
C LYS A 239 -13.67 3.90 2.59
N ALA A 240 -12.78 3.46 1.70
CA ALA A 240 -11.47 2.92 2.06
C ALA A 240 -10.60 4.00 2.73
N LEU A 241 -10.58 5.23 2.20
CA LEU A 241 -9.87 6.37 2.78
C LEU A 241 -10.28 6.59 4.24
N ARG A 242 -11.57 6.68 4.52
CA ARG A 242 -12.08 6.85 5.90
C ARG A 242 -11.71 5.67 6.79
N THR A 243 -11.88 4.45 6.30
CA THR A 243 -11.63 3.22 7.05
C THR A 243 -10.16 3.07 7.43
N ILE A 244 -9.25 3.24 6.48
CA ILE A 244 -7.81 3.06 6.71
C ILE A 244 -7.26 4.22 7.54
N THR A 245 -7.65 5.47 7.24
CA THR A 245 -7.17 6.64 8.00
C THR A 245 -7.54 6.54 9.48
N ALA A 246 -8.75 6.07 9.80
CA ALA A 246 -9.20 5.87 11.18
C ALA A 246 -8.40 4.79 11.95
N ARG A 247 -7.74 3.87 11.25
CA ARG A 247 -6.93 2.80 11.85
C ARG A 247 -5.47 3.20 12.08
N ILE A 248 -5.04 4.36 11.58
CA ILE A 248 -3.64 4.81 11.71
C ILE A 248 -3.36 5.24 13.14
N ASP A 249 -2.60 4.41 13.85
CA ASP A 249 -2.08 4.68 15.19
C ASP A 249 -0.60 5.09 15.10
N LEU A 250 -0.34 6.40 15.18
CA LEU A 250 1.02 6.93 15.08
C LEU A 250 1.93 6.49 16.25
N ILE A 251 1.37 6.10 17.39
CA ILE A 251 2.15 5.61 18.53
C ILE A 251 2.71 4.23 18.17
N LYS A 252 1.86 3.31 17.71
CA LYS A 252 2.30 1.98 17.26
C LYS A 252 3.27 2.04 16.09
N ILE A 253 3.02 2.95 15.13
CA ILE A 253 3.94 3.14 14.00
C ILE A 253 5.30 3.62 14.49
N LYS A 254 5.33 4.57 15.43
CA LYS A 254 6.57 5.04 16.04
C LYS A 254 7.32 3.89 16.74
N GLU A 255 6.62 3.07 17.52
CA GLU A 255 7.21 1.91 18.19
C GLU A 255 7.83 0.90 17.20
N ILE A 256 7.16 0.64 16.07
CA ILE A 256 7.70 -0.22 14.99
C ILE A 256 9.01 0.35 14.46
N ILE A 257 9.03 1.65 14.15
CA ILE A 257 10.21 2.32 13.60
C ILE A 257 11.35 2.37 14.61
N GLU A 258 11.07 2.75 15.85
CA GLU A 258 12.07 2.80 16.93
C GLU A 258 12.72 1.43 17.20
N ASN A 259 11.92 0.35 17.12
CA ASN A 259 12.40 -1.01 17.29
C ASN A 259 12.99 -1.65 16.03
N THR A 260 13.08 -0.91 14.91
CA THR A 260 13.70 -1.43 13.69
C THR A 260 15.23 -1.45 13.84
N PRO A 261 15.87 -2.63 13.72
CA PRO A 261 17.32 -2.73 13.87
C PRO A 261 18.04 -2.22 12.60
N TYR A 262 19.36 -2.01 12.72
CA TYR A 262 20.29 -1.69 11.62
C TYR A 262 20.09 -0.33 10.96
N ILE A 263 19.32 0.57 11.52
CA ILE A 263 19.15 1.94 11.02
C ILE A 263 19.52 2.96 12.10
N SER A 264 20.01 4.11 11.65
CA SER A 264 20.40 5.22 12.56
C SER A 264 19.15 5.93 13.12
N ASP A 265 19.34 6.70 14.18
CA ASP A 265 18.27 7.52 14.75
C ASP A 265 17.77 8.56 13.74
N LEU A 266 18.66 9.10 12.90
CA LEU A 266 18.27 9.97 11.79
C LEU A 266 17.31 9.26 10.81
N HIS A 267 17.60 8.01 10.46
CA HIS A 267 16.74 7.22 9.58
C HIS A 267 15.38 6.96 10.24
N LYS A 268 15.34 6.63 11.53
CA LYS A 268 14.09 6.46 12.29
C LYS A 268 13.26 7.74 12.29
N GLU A 269 13.89 8.88 12.59
CA GLU A 269 13.23 10.19 12.57
C GLU A 269 12.65 10.50 11.18
N PHE A 270 13.43 10.23 10.12
CA PHE A 270 12.99 10.40 8.75
C PHE A 270 11.75 9.56 8.43
N LEU A 271 11.80 8.26 8.69
CA LEU A 271 10.68 7.35 8.42
C LEU A 271 9.39 7.79 9.14
N PHE A 272 9.52 8.11 10.43
CA PHE A 272 8.37 8.55 11.23
C PHE A 272 7.81 9.89 10.74
N THR A 273 8.68 10.85 10.41
CA THR A 273 8.28 12.16 9.89
C THR A 273 7.51 12.00 8.58
N ILE A 274 8.02 11.21 7.64
CA ILE A 274 7.33 10.97 6.36
C ILE A 274 5.93 10.38 6.58
N VAL A 275 5.79 9.32 7.38
CA VAL A 275 4.49 8.69 7.63
C VAL A 275 3.52 9.67 8.32
N LYS A 276 3.97 10.36 9.34
CA LYS A 276 3.18 11.35 10.08
C LYS A 276 2.70 12.49 9.18
N GLU A 277 3.60 13.05 8.38
CA GLU A 277 3.26 14.19 7.52
C GLU A 277 2.31 13.75 6.38
N ARG A 278 2.52 12.58 5.78
CA ARG A 278 1.60 12.05 4.76
C ARG A 278 0.22 11.75 5.34
N LYS A 279 0.15 11.18 6.54
CA LYS A 279 -1.12 11.03 7.24
C LYS A 279 -1.82 12.38 7.40
N ASN A 280 -1.16 13.33 8.05
CA ASN A 280 -1.77 14.61 8.42
C ASN A 280 -2.12 15.49 7.21
N LYS A 281 -1.25 15.52 6.19
CA LYS A 281 -1.36 16.45 5.05
C LYS A 281 -2.05 15.87 3.82
N ILE A 282 -2.12 14.54 3.70
CA ILE A 282 -2.80 13.87 2.58
C ILE A 282 -4.10 13.23 3.06
N LEU A 283 -4.00 12.26 3.98
CA LEU A 283 -5.15 11.43 4.31
C LEU A 283 -6.17 12.16 5.18
N ASP A 284 -5.74 12.82 6.25
CA ASP A 284 -6.66 13.54 7.15
C ASP A 284 -7.36 14.69 6.40
N VAL A 285 -6.61 15.45 5.58
CA VAL A 285 -7.18 16.55 4.78
C VAL A 285 -8.19 16.03 3.76
N ALA A 286 -7.90 14.89 3.10
CA ALA A 286 -8.85 14.29 2.17
C ALA A 286 -10.11 13.76 2.89
N VAL A 287 -9.96 13.11 4.05
CA VAL A 287 -11.11 12.69 4.88
C VAL A 287 -11.94 13.89 5.28
N GLU A 288 -11.32 14.96 5.79
CA GLU A 288 -12.02 16.17 6.20
C GLU A 288 -12.82 16.79 5.06
N LYS A 289 -12.21 16.89 3.86
CA LYS A 289 -12.90 17.44 2.68
C LYS A 289 -14.17 16.64 2.33
N HIS A 290 -14.05 15.32 2.24
CA HIS A 290 -15.21 14.46 1.91
C HIS A 290 -16.26 14.44 3.01
N PHE A 291 -15.87 14.47 4.27
CA PHE A 291 -16.81 14.51 5.40
C PHE A 291 -17.55 15.86 5.48
N SER A 292 -16.85 16.98 5.25
CA SER A 292 -17.48 18.32 5.24
C SER A 292 -18.49 18.45 4.10
N SER A 293 -18.22 17.87 2.95
CA SER A 293 -19.16 17.87 1.81
C SER A 293 -20.44 17.09 2.12
N ILE A 294 -20.32 15.89 2.67
CA ILE A 294 -21.49 15.05 3.06
C ILE A 294 -22.32 15.76 4.12
N ARG A 295 -21.70 16.32 5.15
CA ARG A 295 -22.42 17.04 6.21
C ARG A 295 -23.14 18.26 5.69
N ASN A 296 -22.55 18.98 4.72
CA ASN A 296 -23.20 20.13 4.11
C ASN A 296 -24.40 19.72 3.25
N GLU A 297 -24.32 18.60 2.52
CA GLU A 297 -25.47 18.05 1.77
C GLU A 297 -26.59 17.59 2.69
N GLU A 298 -26.27 16.90 3.78
CA GLU A 298 -27.27 16.48 4.79
C GLU A 298 -27.96 17.69 5.43
N LEU A 299 -27.20 18.73 5.84
CA LEU A 299 -27.76 19.96 6.37
C LEU A 299 -28.62 20.71 5.36
N LEU A 300 -28.25 20.69 4.08
CA LEU A 300 -29.04 21.31 3.01
C LEU A 300 -30.36 20.57 2.80
N LEU A 301 -30.33 19.24 2.78
CA LEU A 301 -31.54 18.39 2.67
C LEU A 301 -32.46 18.57 3.88
N GLU A 302 -31.93 18.64 5.09
CA GLU A 302 -32.72 18.94 6.28
C GLU A 302 -33.37 20.34 6.21
N ALA A 303 -32.63 21.35 5.73
CA ALA A 303 -33.16 22.71 5.56
C ALA A 303 -34.27 22.77 4.49
N ILE A 304 -34.14 22.04 3.39
CA ILE A 304 -35.17 21.95 2.34
C ILE A 304 -36.44 21.26 2.89
N ASN A 305 -36.29 20.12 3.56
CA ASN A 305 -37.39 19.40 4.16
C ASN A 305 -38.12 20.26 5.22
N PHE A 306 -37.38 21.08 5.99
CA PHE A 306 -37.96 21.99 6.96
C PHE A 306 -38.74 23.17 6.34
N GLN A 307 -38.34 23.59 5.11
CA GLN A 307 -39.08 24.62 4.36
C GLN A 307 -40.40 24.03 3.74
N ASP A 308 -40.34 22.82 3.23
CA ASP A 308 -41.53 22.13 2.68
C ASP A 308 -42.58 21.86 3.74
N ASP A 309 -42.19 21.46 4.96
CA ASP A 309 -43.10 21.31 6.08
C ASP A 309 -43.79 22.64 6.49
N LYS A 310 -43.03 23.76 6.52
CA LYS A 310 -43.60 25.08 6.80
C LYS A 310 -44.61 25.55 5.74
N THR A 311 -44.34 25.25 4.46
CA THR A 311 -45.27 25.56 3.37
C THR A 311 -46.53 24.72 3.43
N LEU A 312 -46.47 23.47 3.84
CA LEU A 312 -47.62 22.59 4.07
C LEU A 312 -48.47 23.07 5.26
N PHE A 313 -47.88 23.55 6.33
CA PHE A 313 -48.60 24.10 7.49
C PHE A 313 -49.21 25.48 7.21
N SER A 314 -48.61 26.33 6.37
CA SER A 314 -49.14 27.64 6.01
C SER A 314 -50.34 27.52 5.07
N ASN A 315 -50.36 26.51 4.19
CA ASN A 315 -51.48 26.24 3.28
C ASN A 315 -52.69 25.58 3.96
N LYS A 316 -52.49 24.90 5.09
CA LYS A 316 -53.60 24.38 5.93
C LYS A 316 -54.30 25.47 6.73
N LYS A 317 -53.63 26.59 7.10
CA LYS A 317 -54.26 27.73 7.81
C LYS A 317 -55.04 28.66 6.90
N ARG A 318 -55.00 28.56 5.58
CA ARG A 318 -55.79 29.34 4.64
C ARG A 318 -57.08 28.68 4.16
N ARG A 319 -57.45 27.53 4.73
CA ARG A 319 -58.65 26.78 4.37
C ARG A 319 -59.67 26.67 5.53
N PHE A 320 -59.64 27.63 6.47
CA PHE A 320 -60.73 27.82 7.47
C PHE A 320 -61.21 29.25 7.43
#